data_f18ad9e005054b5bb57d8076f1e8ff30
#
_entry.id   f18ad9e005054b5bb57d8076f1e8ff30
#
_cell.length_a   1.000
_cell.length_b   1.000
_cell.length_c   1.000
_cell.angle_alpha   90.00
_cell.angle_beta   90.00
_cell.angle_gamma   90.00
#
_symmetry.space_group_name_H-M   'P 1'
#
loop_
_entity.id
_entity.type
_entity.pdbx_description
1 polymer ?
#
loop_
_entity_poly.entity_id
_entity_poly.type
_entity_poly.pdbx_seq_one_letter_code
_entity_poly.pdbx_strand_id
1 'polypeptide(L)'
;MKHILKFTIYLFILLICTSTAFAQQKEDVIYLMDGGQKKGKVITIGDEIIKFSYTGEELQYELKKSLIDKIVFANGREESFRSAGNTSSTVNTTALQSSAIQGGNRLAVIPFEIASNDQGLTTDVMRREVQQACVDALRSRSLSIQVQDARTTNATLAKNNINLADIANHTPEELAKLLGVDYVILGVYDIENKGTFSYGSGVASYDDKKKDNKTKGTVVQSNNSYTSTNYDTKVLMTIYDATGRQLFSDTRKPFLGGVDSYKGALKTLAKRVPLK
;
A
#
# COMPACT_ATOMS: atom_id res chain seq x y z
N MET A 1 20.44 -42.15 58.49
CA MET A 1 19.30 -42.15 57.62
C MET A 1 18.67 -40.75 57.43
N LYS A 2 18.46 -39.93 58.45
CA LYS A 2 17.85 -38.58 58.31
C LYS A 2 18.65 -37.58 57.46
N HIS A 3 19.96 -37.68 57.41
CA HIS A 3 20.80 -36.77 56.58
C HIS A 3 20.81 -37.15 55.12
N ILE A 4 20.74 -38.42 54.79
CA ILE A 4 20.65 -38.92 53.43
C ILE A 4 19.32 -38.50 52.80
N LEU A 5 18.23 -38.62 53.53
CA LEU A 5 16.90 -38.23 53.08
C LEU A 5 16.82 -36.72 52.80
N LYS A 6 17.45 -35.90 53.63
CA LYS A 6 17.52 -34.43 53.42
C LYS A 6 18.35 -34.11 52.17
N PHE A 7 19.47 -34.78 51.95
CA PHE A 7 20.33 -34.58 50.80
C PHE A 7 19.62 -34.95 49.47
N THR A 8 18.87 -36.05 49.46
CA THR A 8 18.10 -36.44 48.28
C THR A 8 16.97 -35.48 47.98
N ILE A 9 16.30 -34.90 48.97
CA ILE A 9 15.24 -33.90 48.80
C ILE A 9 15.87 -32.60 48.23
N TYR A 10 17.02 -32.16 48.73
CA TYR A 10 17.71 -30.95 48.19
C TYR A 10 18.17 -31.16 46.76
N LEU A 11 18.69 -32.37 46.41
CA LEU A 11 19.10 -32.72 45.05
C LEU A 11 17.89 -32.72 44.08
N PHE A 12 16.75 -33.22 44.55
CA PHE A 12 15.51 -33.25 43.78
C PHE A 12 14.92 -31.85 43.54
N ILE A 13 14.99 -30.96 44.52
CA ILE A 13 14.58 -29.54 44.40
C ILE A 13 15.52 -28.82 43.45
N LEU A 14 16.83 -29.07 43.51
CA LEU A 14 17.82 -28.46 42.61
C LEU A 14 17.57 -28.89 41.16
N LEU A 15 17.16 -30.14 40.91
CA LEU A 15 16.88 -30.68 39.59
C LEU A 15 15.59 -30.08 38.97
N ILE A 16 14.61 -29.68 39.78
CA ILE A 16 13.37 -29.07 39.33
C ILE A 16 13.58 -27.59 38.93
N CYS A 17 14.56 -26.88 39.54
CA CYS A 17 14.84 -25.49 39.21
C CYS A 17 15.54 -25.27 37.86
N THR A 18 16.05 -26.31 37.19
CA THR A 18 16.80 -26.16 35.93
C THR A 18 15.94 -26.25 34.68
N SER A 19 14.61 -26.50 34.79
CA SER A 19 13.75 -26.79 33.63
C SER A 19 12.93 -25.62 33.11
N THR A 20 13.14 -24.37 33.54
CA THR A 20 12.43 -23.20 33.03
C THR A 20 13.28 -22.26 32.19
N ALA A 21 14.28 -22.76 31.50
CA ALA A 21 14.83 -22.01 30.38
C ALA A 21 13.83 -22.11 29.20
N PHE A 22 12.75 -21.37 29.28
CA PHE A 22 11.99 -21.04 28.07
C PHE A 22 12.94 -20.32 27.14
N ALA A 23 13.42 -21.00 26.13
CA ALA A 23 14.04 -20.36 24.99
C ALA A 23 13.00 -19.42 24.44
N GLN A 24 13.11 -18.13 24.72
CA GLN A 24 12.33 -17.10 24.03
C GLN A 24 12.71 -17.24 22.57
N GLN A 25 11.84 -17.87 21.81
CA GLN A 25 12.02 -17.99 20.39
C GLN A 25 11.95 -16.55 19.86
N LYS A 26 13.14 -16.01 19.54
CA LYS A 26 13.21 -14.68 18.94
C LYS A 26 12.46 -14.74 17.63
N GLU A 27 11.49 -13.86 17.48
CA GLU A 27 10.63 -13.74 16.32
C GLU A 27 11.15 -12.63 15.42
N ASP A 28 10.88 -12.73 14.13
CA ASP A 28 11.08 -11.62 13.22
C ASP A 28 9.98 -10.58 13.47
N VAL A 29 10.34 -9.31 13.41
CA VAL A 29 9.40 -8.21 13.58
C VAL A 29 9.41 -7.37 12.30
N ILE A 30 8.27 -7.30 11.64
CA ILE A 30 8.04 -6.46 10.47
C ILE A 30 7.43 -5.15 10.94
N TYR A 31 8.12 -4.05 10.71
CA TYR A 31 7.62 -2.69 10.94
C TYR A 31 7.00 -2.18 9.66
N LEU A 32 5.76 -1.75 9.75
CA LEU A 32 5.03 -1.20 8.61
C LEU A 32 5.20 0.32 8.56
N MET A 33 5.01 0.88 7.37
CA MET A 33 5.10 2.34 7.13
C MET A 33 4.05 3.14 7.91
N ASP A 34 2.95 2.52 8.29
CA ASP A 34 1.87 3.11 9.10
C ASP A 34 2.14 3.10 10.62
N GLY A 35 3.31 2.57 11.02
CA GLY A 35 3.70 2.39 12.43
C GLY A 35 3.22 1.08 13.06
N GLY A 36 2.46 0.27 12.33
CA GLY A 36 2.05 -1.07 12.77
C GLY A 36 3.24 -2.03 12.85
N GLN A 37 3.10 -3.07 13.68
CA GLN A 37 4.10 -4.13 13.82
C GLN A 37 3.44 -5.49 13.63
N LYS A 38 4.13 -6.40 12.91
CA LYS A 38 3.74 -7.79 12.76
C LYS A 38 4.88 -8.69 13.26
N LYS A 39 4.56 -9.63 14.17
CA LYS A 39 5.52 -10.56 14.77
C LYS A 39 5.27 -11.96 14.23
N GLY A 40 6.34 -12.65 13.86
CA GLY A 40 6.25 -14.01 13.33
C GLY A 40 7.52 -14.39 12.60
N LYS A 41 7.41 -15.18 11.54
CA LYS A 41 8.55 -15.66 10.75
C LYS A 41 8.46 -15.18 9.31
N VAL A 42 9.50 -14.53 8.85
CA VAL A 42 9.68 -14.18 7.44
C VAL A 42 10.15 -15.43 6.68
N ILE A 43 9.39 -15.83 5.67
CA ILE A 43 9.63 -17.06 4.90
C ILE A 43 10.43 -16.75 3.64
N THR A 44 10.01 -15.72 2.91
CA THR A 44 10.64 -15.33 1.64
C THR A 44 10.55 -13.83 1.44
N ILE A 45 11.64 -13.24 0.95
CA ILE A 45 11.71 -11.84 0.53
C ILE A 45 11.85 -11.84 -0.99
N GLY A 46 10.73 -11.67 -1.70
CA GLY A 46 10.69 -11.52 -3.15
C GLY A 46 11.00 -10.08 -3.59
N ASP A 47 10.90 -9.78 -4.87
CA ASP A 47 11.20 -8.45 -5.40
C ASP A 47 10.16 -7.39 -4.97
N GLU A 48 8.88 -7.71 -4.98
CA GLU A 48 7.77 -6.81 -4.62
C GLU A 48 7.01 -7.22 -3.37
N ILE A 49 7.05 -8.51 -2.99
CA ILE A 49 6.28 -9.08 -1.88
C ILE A 49 7.18 -9.84 -0.91
N ILE A 50 6.76 -9.86 0.35
CA ILE A 50 7.36 -10.65 1.42
C ILE A 50 6.32 -11.65 1.90
N LYS A 51 6.71 -12.93 1.96
CA LYS A 51 5.88 -13.99 2.56
C LYS A 51 6.24 -14.14 4.02
N PHE A 52 5.23 -14.12 4.85
CA PHE A 52 5.34 -14.07 6.30
C PHE A 52 4.26 -14.98 6.93
N SER A 53 4.57 -15.58 8.06
CA SER A 53 3.62 -16.37 8.87
C SER A 53 3.63 -15.86 10.29
N TYR A 54 2.46 -15.75 10.92
CA TYR A 54 2.38 -15.44 12.35
C TYR A 54 2.87 -16.62 13.17
N THR A 55 3.38 -16.33 14.36
CA THR A 55 3.85 -17.38 15.27
C THR A 55 2.70 -18.27 15.69
N GLY A 56 2.86 -19.59 15.47
CA GLY A 56 1.84 -20.60 15.75
C GLY A 56 0.82 -20.81 14.63
N GLU A 57 0.95 -20.13 13.50
CA GLU A 57 0.11 -20.36 12.33
C GLU A 57 0.90 -20.98 11.18
N GLU A 58 0.28 -21.91 10.46
CA GLU A 58 0.86 -22.49 9.23
C GLU A 58 0.50 -21.67 7.99
N LEU A 59 -0.42 -20.70 8.13
CA LEU A 59 -0.88 -19.86 7.03
C LEU A 59 0.20 -18.84 6.65
N GLN A 60 0.40 -18.68 5.34
CA GLN A 60 1.34 -17.70 4.79
C GLN A 60 0.58 -16.47 4.31
N TYR A 61 1.04 -15.32 4.74
CA TYR A 61 0.52 -14.01 4.35
C TYR A 61 1.50 -13.32 3.41
N GLU A 62 0.98 -12.62 2.43
CA GLU A 62 1.78 -11.82 1.50
C GLU A 62 1.70 -10.33 1.88
N LEU A 63 2.86 -9.72 2.07
CA LEU A 63 2.99 -8.30 2.36
C LEU A 63 3.77 -7.61 1.24
N LYS A 64 3.24 -6.54 0.71
CA LYS A 64 3.97 -5.72 -0.28
C LYS A 64 5.14 -5.00 0.40
N LYS A 65 6.33 -5.04 -0.18
CA LYS A 65 7.52 -4.32 0.32
C LYS A 65 7.30 -2.82 0.49
N SER A 66 6.46 -2.23 -0.35
CA SER A 66 6.09 -0.81 -0.26
C SER A 66 5.39 -0.41 1.03
N LEU A 67 4.80 -1.38 1.75
CA LEU A 67 4.12 -1.16 3.03
C LEU A 67 5.06 -1.36 4.23
N ILE A 68 6.28 -1.83 3.99
CA ILE A 68 7.23 -2.21 5.05
C ILE A 68 8.29 -1.14 5.17
N ASP A 69 8.47 -0.64 6.40
CA ASP A 69 9.55 0.28 6.74
C ASP A 69 10.86 -0.49 6.92
N LYS A 70 10.84 -1.51 7.79
CA LYS A 70 11.99 -2.37 8.07
C LYS A 70 11.56 -3.72 8.64
N ILE A 71 12.46 -4.68 8.54
CA ILE A 71 12.35 -5.97 9.20
C ILE A 71 13.53 -6.13 10.16
N VAL A 72 13.22 -6.50 11.40
CA VAL A 72 14.21 -6.92 12.38
C VAL A 72 14.06 -8.44 12.54
N PHE A 73 15.06 -9.16 12.07
CA PHE A 73 15.07 -10.62 12.14
C PHE A 73 15.40 -11.12 13.55
N ALA A 74 14.99 -12.32 13.86
CA ALA A 74 15.26 -13.01 15.12
C ALA A 74 16.75 -13.05 15.48
N ASN A 75 17.64 -13.05 14.50
CA ASN A 75 19.11 -13.04 14.68
C ASN A 75 19.67 -11.64 14.93
N GLY A 76 18.84 -10.59 14.99
CA GLY A 76 19.22 -9.19 15.17
C GLY A 76 19.62 -8.47 13.88
N ARG A 77 19.58 -9.13 12.71
CA ARG A 77 19.77 -8.46 11.42
C ARG A 77 18.60 -7.53 11.15
N GLU A 78 18.89 -6.34 10.68
CA GLU A 78 17.90 -5.36 10.28
C GLU A 78 17.97 -5.14 8.77
N GLU A 79 16.83 -5.15 8.08
CA GLU A 79 16.74 -4.89 6.65
C GLU A 79 15.67 -3.82 6.42
N SER A 80 16.10 -2.67 5.89
CA SER A 80 15.23 -1.52 5.64
C SER A 80 14.79 -1.50 4.18
N PHE A 81 13.48 -1.33 3.97
CA PHE A 81 12.84 -1.26 2.66
C PHE A 81 12.45 0.16 2.27
N ARG A 82 12.83 1.15 3.10
CA ARG A 82 12.77 2.54 2.64
C ARG A 82 13.64 2.63 1.40
N SER A 83 13.08 2.97 0.25
CA SER A 83 13.85 3.25 -0.94
C SER A 83 14.98 4.20 -0.57
N ALA A 84 16.21 3.69 -0.59
CA ALA A 84 17.42 4.47 -0.40
C ALA A 84 17.57 5.38 -1.63
N GLY A 85 16.89 6.50 -1.61
CA GLY A 85 17.27 7.67 -2.38
C GLY A 85 18.45 8.31 -1.66
N ASN A 86 19.64 7.91 -2.07
CA ASN A 86 20.93 8.59 -1.91
C ASN A 86 21.23 9.39 -0.63
N THR A 87 22.22 8.85 0.11
CA THR A 87 23.48 9.50 0.48
C THR A 87 23.51 10.36 1.72
N SER A 88 24.33 9.86 2.63
CA SER A 88 25.25 10.62 3.51
C SER A 88 25.19 12.14 3.35
N SER A 89 24.82 12.80 4.39
CA SER A 89 25.65 13.91 4.90
C SER A 89 25.08 14.47 6.19
N THR A 90 25.87 14.34 7.22
CA THR A 90 26.17 15.33 8.26
C THR A 90 25.00 16.18 8.76
N VAL A 91 24.61 15.85 9.99
CA VAL A 91 23.85 16.72 10.88
C VAL A 91 24.43 18.14 10.88
N ASN A 92 23.67 19.08 10.37
CA ASN A 92 23.73 20.46 10.82
C ASN A 92 22.31 20.91 11.15
N THR A 93 22.04 20.95 12.43
CA THR A 93 20.88 21.61 13.02
C THR A 93 21.02 23.11 12.72
N THR A 94 20.32 23.56 11.71
CA THR A 94 20.08 25.01 11.55
C THR A 94 18.62 25.18 11.16
N ALA A 95 17.96 25.97 11.97
CA ALA A 95 16.60 26.47 11.87
C ALA A 95 15.94 26.31 10.50
N LEU A 96 14.79 25.64 10.46
CA LEU A 96 13.82 25.71 9.37
C LEU A 96 13.25 27.14 9.32
N GLN A 97 14.04 28.06 8.79
CA GLN A 97 13.49 29.27 8.21
C GLN A 97 12.76 28.85 6.94
N SER A 98 11.47 29.21 6.90
CA SER A 98 10.69 29.22 5.69
C SER A 98 11.44 29.99 4.61
N SER A 99 12.23 29.25 3.81
CA SER A 99 12.77 29.82 2.58
C SER A 99 11.58 30.03 1.66
N ALA A 100 11.05 31.23 1.66
CA ALA A 100 10.34 31.76 0.52
C ALA A 100 11.31 31.67 -0.66
N ILE A 101 11.32 30.55 -1.36
CA ILE A 101 12.04 30.42 -2.62
C ILE A 101 11.20 31.20 -3.62
N GLN A 102 11.66 32.41 -3.88
CA GLN A 102 11.19 33.26 -4.97
C GLN A 102 11.33 32.46 -6.29
N GLY A 103 10.23 32.37 -7.02
CA GLY A 103 10.21 32.09 -8.44
C GLY A 103 10.35 30.60 -8.80
N GLY A 104 9.26 29.91 -8.85
CA GLY A 104 9.22 28.64 -9.52
C GLY A 104 7.83 28.02 -9.42
N ASN A 105 7.19 27.82 -10.54
CA ASN A 105 5.96 27.07 -10.67
C ASN A 105 6.02 25.75 -9.89
N ARG A 106 5.53 25.74 -8.67
CA ARG A 106 5.49 24.55 -7.81
C ARG A 106 4.08 24.01 -7.76
N LEU A 107 3.97 22.70 -7.83
CA LEU A 107 2.69 21.98 -7.81
C LEU A 107 2.71 20.88 -6.76
N ALA A 108 1.68 20.82 -5.92
CA ALA A 108 1.45 19.74 -4.98
C ALA A 108 0.24 18.90 -5.40
N VAL A 109 0.37 17.60 -5.23
CA VAL A 109 -0.75 16.66 -5.36
C VAL A 109 -1.23 16.32 -3.96
N ILE A 110 -2.48 16.57 -3.68
CA ILE A 110 -3.13 16.23 -2.42
C ILE A 110 -3.51 14.74 -2.45
N PRO A 111 -3.52 14.01 -1.31
CA PRO A 111 -4.07 12.67 -1.25
C PRO A 111 -5.47 12.61 -1.85
N PHE A 112 -5.70 11.62 -2.71
CA PHE A 112 -6.97 11.48 -3.41
C PHE A 112 -8.08 11.06 -2.45
N GLU A 113 -9.28 11.56 -2.66
CA GLU A 113 -10.46 11.00 -2.07
C GLU A 113 -10.80 9.66 -2.75
N ILE A 114 -11.18 8.66 -1.96
CA ILE A 114 -11.62 7.38 -2.47
C ILE A 114 -13.11 7.24 -2.19
N ALA A 115 -13.89 7.22 -3.25
CA ALA A 115 -15.31 6.89 -3.19
C ALA A 115 -15.49 5.42 -3.59
N SER A 116 -16.03 4.60 -2.69
CA SER A 116 -16.23 3.17 -2.98
C SER A 116 -17.42 2.62 -2.20
N ASN A 117 -18.13 1.67 -2.81
CA ASN A 117 -19.11 0.82 -2.13
C ASN A 117 -18.44 -0.37 -1.40
N ASP A 118 -17.12 -0.53 -1.53
CA ASP A 118 -16.31 -1.53 -0.83
C ASP A 118 -15.43 -0.81 0.20
N GLN A 119 -15.76 -0.96 1.49
CA GLN A 119 -15.06 -0.30 2.59
C GLN A 119 -13.59 -0.71 2.69
N GLY A 120 -13.24 -1.90 2.22
CA GLY A 120 -11.83 -2.36 2.19
C GLY A 120 -10.93 -1.55 1.27
N LEU A 121 -11.50 -0.78 0.35
CA LEU A 121 -10.77 0.05 -0.61
C LEU A 121 -10.64 1.52 -0.19
N THR A 122 -11.39 1.98 0.82
CA THR A 122 -11.37 3.38 1.27
C THR A 122 -10.26 3.67 2.30
N THR A 123 -9.10 3.06 2.11
CA THR A 123 -7.99 3.16 3.07
C THR A 123 -7.08 4.36 2.79
N ASP A 124 -6.42 4.85 3.84
CA ASP A 124 -5.39 5.90 3.70
C ASP A 124 -4.21 5.45 2.83
N VAL A 125 -3.95 4.15 2.80
CA VAL A 125 -2.92 3.56 1.93
C VAL A 125 -3.30 3.78 0.47
N MET A 126 -4.54 3.44 0.08
CA MET A 126 -5.03 3.64 -1.29
C MET A 126 -5.00 5.13 -1.68
N ARG A 127 -5.40 6.04 -0.78
CA ARG A 127 -5.33 7.49 -1.03
C ARG A 127 -3.93 7.95 -1.39
N ARG A 128 -2.92 7.47 -0.65
CA ARG A 128 -1.49 7.78 -0.89
C ARG A 128 -0.93 7.09 -2.13
N GLU A 129 -1.36 5.87 -2.42
CA GLU A 129 -0.94 5.15 -3.65
C GLU A 129 -1.43 5.89 -4.90
N VAL A 130 -2.68 6.33 -4.92
CA VAL A 130 -3.24 7.11 -6.04
C VAL A 130 -2.55 8.47 -6.16
N GLN A 131 -2.28 9.14 -5.03
CA GLN A 131 -1.51 10.38 -4.97
C GLN A 131 -0.11 10.19 -5.59
N GLN A 132 0.62 9.17 -5.16
CA GLN A 132 1.97 8.89 -5.68
C GLN A 132 1.93 8.59 -7.18
N ALA A 133 0.98 7.79 -7.65
CA ALA A 133 0.82 7.51 -9.07
C ALA A 133 0.51 8.79 -9.89
N CYS A 134 -0.19 9.74 -9.31
CA CYS A 134 -0.42 11.05 -9.93
C CYS A 134 0.88 11.87 -10.02
N VAL A 135 1.65 11.93 -8.94
CA VAL A 135 2.97 12.58 -8.91
C VAL A 135 3.89 11.98 -9.98
N ASP A 136 3.96 10.65 -10.06
CA ASP A 136 4.81 9.96 -11.04
C ASP A 136 4.35 10.21 -12.49
N ALA A 137 3.03 10.20 -12.71
CA ALA A 137 2.47 10.51 -14.03
C ALA A 137 2.78 11.95 -14.48
N LEU A 138 2.77 12.91 -13.57
CA LEU A 138 3.13 14.30 -13.86
C LEU A 138 4.63 14.46 -14.07
N ARG A 139 5.47 13.86 -13.22
CA ARG A 139 6.93 13.91 -13.34
C ARG A 139 7.45 13.22 -14.62
N SER A 140 6.72 12.21 -15.12
CA SER A 140 7.06 11.55 -16.38
C SER A 140 6.90 12.46 -17.60
N ARG A 141 6.28 13.63 -17.43
CA ARG A 141 6.20 14.69 -18.44
C ARG A 141 7.33 15.70 -18.21
N SER A 142 7.87 16.22 -19.30
CA SER A 142 8.80 17.35 -19.25
C SER A 142 8.01 18.65 -19.00
N LEU A 143 7.52 18.81 -17.76
CA LEU A 143 6.86 20.02 -17.32
C LEU A 143 7.91 21.01 -16.83
N SER A 144 7.72 22.31 -17.11
CA SER A 144 8.51 23.39 -16.49
C SER A 144 8.14 23.62 -15.01
N ILE A 145 7.23 22.81 -14.48
CA ILE A 145 6.69 22.87 -13.13
C ILE A 145 7.38 21.85 -12.25
N GLN A 146 7.80 22.29 -11.07
CA GLN A 146 8.36 21.42 -10.05
C GLN A 146 7.25 20.72 -9.27
N VAL A 147 7.05 19.43 -9.50
CA VAL A 147 6.08 18.62 -8.74
C VAL A 147 6.66 18.28 -7.37
N GLN A 148 6.02 18.77 -6.31
CA GLN A 148 6.39 18.49 -4.93
C GLN A 148 6.28 16.99 -4.64
N ASP A 149 7.18 16.49 -3.81
CA ASP A 149 7.13 15.10 -3.37
C ASP A 149 5.91 14.83 -2.49
N ALA A 150 5.22 13.70 -2.72
CA ALA A 150 4.04 13.32 -1.96
C ALA A 150 4.29 13.24 -0.45
N ARG A 151 5.48 12.79 -0.05
CA ARG A 151 5.90 12.72 1.36
C ARG A 151 5.99 14.11 1.99
N THR A 152 6.57 15.08 1.25
CA THR A 152 6.67 16.47 1.71
C THR A 152 5.29 17.08 1.88
N THR A 153 4.40 16.86 0.90
CA THR A 153 3.00 17.28 0.98
C THR A 153 2.32 16.71 2.22
N ASN A 154 2.39 15.38 2.40
CA ASN A 154 1.71 14.71 3.51
C ASN A 154 2.30 15.07 4.87
N ALA A 155 3.63 15.25 4.97
CA ALA A 155 4.27 15.70 6.20
C ALA A 155 3.86 17.13 6.58
N THR A 156 3.69 18.02 5.58
CA THR A 156 3.24 19.39 5.83
C THR A 156 1.78 19.42 6.29
N LEU A 157 0.90 18.63 5.65
CA LEU A 157 -0.50 18.47 6.09
C LEU A 157 -0.57 17.98 7.54
N ALA A 158 0.16 16.91 7.86
CA ALA A 158 0.17 16.33 9.20
C ALA A 158 0.70 17.30 10.28
N LYS A 159 1.76 18.08 9.97
CA LYS A 159 2.29 19.12 10.89
C LYS A 159 1.28 20.22 11.20
N ASN A 160 0.34 20.46 10.32
CA ASN A 160 -0.73 21.44 10.48
C ASN A 160 -2.05 20.79 10.97
N ASN A 161 -1.98 19.55 11.47
CA ASN A 161 -3.11 18.78 11.98
C ASN A 161 -4.23 18.56 10.95
N ILE A 162 -3.90 18.58 9.66
CA ILE A 162 -4.84 18.25 8.59
C ILE A 162 -4.75 16.75 8.31
N ASN A 163 -5.76 16.01 8.74
CA ASN A 163 -5.91 14.60 8.45
C ASN A 163 -6.53 14.40 7.06
N LEU A 164 -6.37 13.21 6.50
CA LEU A 164 -6.90 12.90 5.16
C LEU A 164 -8.44 13.06 5.06
N ALA A 165 -9.15 12.84 6.16
CA ALA A 165 -10.60 13.06 6.23
C ALA A 165 -10.97 14.56 6.25
N ASP A 166 -10.08 15.42 6.72
CA ASP A 166 -10.32 16.85 6.90
C ASP A 166 -9.99 17.66 5.66
N ILE A 167 -9.32 17.08 4.67
CA ILE A 167 -8.91 17.78 3.43
C ILE A 167 -10.10 18.46 2.75
N ALA A 168 -11.26 17.81 2.74
CA ALA A 168 -12.48 18.34 2.13
C ALA A 168 -12.99 19.63 2.82
N ASN A 169 -12.54 19.91 4.04
CA ASN A 169 -12.92 21.11 4.81
C ASN A 169 -12.02 22.32 4.48
N HIS A 170 -10.95 22.11 3.69
CA HIS A 170 -10.01 23.15 3.32
C HIS A 170 -10.18 23.57 1.86
N THR A 171 -10.12 24.86 1.61
CA THR A 171 -10.16 25.40 0.25
C THR A 171 -8.84 25.12 -0.50
N PRO A 172 -8.87 25.02 -1.84
CA PRO A 172 -7.64 24.87 -2.63
C PRO A 172 -6.62 25.99 -2.39
N GLU A 173 -7.10 27.22 -2.15
CA GLU A 173 -6.26 28.38 -1.80
C GLU A 173 -5.54 28.18 -0.47
N GLU A 174 -6.26 27.74 0.58
CA GLU A 174 -5.67 27.44 1.89
C GLU A 174 -4.62 26.34 1.79
N LEU A 175 -4.91 25.28 1.05
CA LEU A 175 -3.96 24.18 0.84
C LEU A 175 -2.73 24.63 0.06
N ALA A 176 -2.88 25.44 -0.99
CA ALA A 176 -1.77 25.98 -1.76
C ALA A 176 -0.85 26.84 -0.89
N LYS A 177 -1.43 27.74 -0.10
CA LYS A 177 -0.70 28.62 0.82
C LYS A 177 0.04 27.82 1.90
N LEU A 178 -0.63 26.84 2.50
CA LEU A 178 -0.06 25.98 3.53
C LEU A 178 1.14 25.19 3.00
N LEU A 179 1.03 24.65 1.78
CA LEU A 179 2.07 23.84 1.14
C LEU A 179 3.16 24.67 0.49
N GLY A 180 2.97 25.99 0.36
CA GLY A 180 3.90 26.90 -0.30
C GLY A 180 4.07 26.59 -1.79
N VAL A 181 2.97 26.33 -2.50
CA VAL A 181 2.94 25.96 -3.91
C VAL A 181 2.02 26.89 -4.70
N ASP A 182 2.26 26.98 -6.02
CA ASP A 182 1.46 27.82 -6.93
C ASP A 182 0.24 27.08 -7.46
N TYR A 183 0.28 25.74 -7.44
CA TYR A 183 -0.81 24.87 -7.92
C TYR A 183 -1.05 23.73 -6.97
N VAL A 184 -2.32 23.35 -6.82
CA VAL A 184 -2.73 22.15 -6.10
C VAL A 184 -3.60 21.27 -6.98
N ILE A 185 -3.38 19.97 -6.88
CA ILE A 185 -4.23 18.96 -7.50
C ILE A 185 -5.06 18.30 -6.41
N LEU A 186 -6.37 18.34 -6.59
CA LEU A 186 -7.36 17.58 -5.86
C LEU A 186 -7.93 16.52 -6.80
N GLY A 187 -8.19 15.33 -6.31
CA GLY A 187 -8.76 14.27 -7.13
C GLY A 187 -9.62 13.30 -6.35
N VAL A 188 -10.50 12.65 -7.07
CA VAL A 188 -11.36 11.57 -6.55
C VAL A 188 -11.11 10.32 -7.38
N TYR A 189 -10.88 9.22 -6.73
CA TYR A 189 -10.89 7.90 -7.35
C TYR A 189 -12.15 7.16 -6.90
N ASP A 190 -13.09 7.01 -7.82
CA ASP A 190 -14.36 6.33 -7.61
C ASP A 190 -14.21 4.88 -8.07
N ILE A 191 -14.52 3.93 -7.17
CA ILE A 191 -14.39 2.48 -7.39
C ILE A 191 -15.68 1.82 -6.96
N GLU A 192 -16.45 1.34 -7.93
CA GLU A 192 -17.68 0.61 -7.68
C GLU A 192 -17.47 -0.88 -7.93
N ASN A 193 -17.63 -1.68 -6.90
CA ASN A 193 -17.63 -3.14 -7.01
C ASN A 193 -18.96 -3.59 -7.65
N LYS A 194 -18.88 -4.16 -8.86
CA LYS A 194 -20.02 -4.67 -9.65
C LYS A 194 -20.30 -6.16 -9.42
N GLY A 195 -19.59 -6.76 -8.48
CA GLY A 195 -19.75 -8.17 -8.17
C GLY A 195 -18.64 -9.05 -8.75
N THR A 196 -18.75 -10.31 -8.46
CA THR A 196 -17.75 -11.33 -8.76
C THR A 196 -18.28 -12.27 -9.84
N PHE A 197 -17.50 -12.49 -10.89
CA PHE A 197 -17.80 -13.46 -11.93
C PHE A 197 -16.93 -14.70 -11.74
N SER A 198 -17.55 -15.87 -11.67
CA SER A 198 -16.84 -17.15 -11.67
C SER A 198 -16.98 -17.77 -13.05
N TYR A 199 -15.87 -17.92 -13.77
CA TYR A 199 -15.82 -18.72 -14.99
C TYR A 199 -15.49 -20.15 -14.61
N GLY A 200 -16.52 -21.02 -14.61
CA GLY A 200 -16.34 -22.44 -14.62
C GLY A 200 -16.38 -22.94 -16.06
N SER A 201 -15.33 -23.59 -16.54
CA SER A 201 -15.44 -24.31 -17.82
C SER A 201 -16.26 -25.57 -17.60
N GLY A 202 -17.57 -25.44 -17.78
CA GLY A 202 -18.47 -26.57 -17.87
C GLY A 202 -18.25 -27.28 -19.21
N VAL A 203 -17.68 -28.45 -19.20
CA VAL A 203 -17.72 -29.35 -20.35
C VAL A 203 -19.14 -29.91 -20.43
N ALA A 204 -19.92 -29.46 -21.39
CA ALA A 204 -21.18 -30.06 -21.71
C ALA A 204 -20.93 -31.47 -22.30
N SER A 205 -21.28 -32.51 -21.57
CA SER A 205 -21.31 -33.85 -22.12
C SER A 205 -22.57 -33.98 -22.98
N TYR A 206 -22.40 -34.13 -24.29
CA TYR A 206 -23.47 -34.55 -25.19
C TYR A 206 -23.62 -36.06 -25.03
N ASP A 207 -24.76 -36.47 -24.51
CA ASP A 207 -25.18 -37.86 -24.51
C ASP A 207 -25.82 -38.20 -25.86
N ASP A 208 -25.02 -38.62 -26.84
CA ASP A 208 -25.53 -39.04 -28.15
C ASP A 208 -25.88 -40.52 -28.07
N LYS A 209 -27.18 -40.80 -27.90
CA LYS A 209 -27.72 -42.14 -27.97
C LYS A 209 -27.74 -42.61 -29.41
N LYS A 210 -26.61 -43.14 -29.89
CA LYS A 210 -26.58 -44.03 -31.03
C LYS A 210 -25.98 -45.37 -30.65
N LYS A 211 -26.72 -46.42 -31.00
CA LYS A 211 -26.44 -47.84 -30.79
C LYS A 211 -24.99 -48.19 -31.20
N ASP A 212 -24.43 -49.07 -30.35
CA ASP A 212 -23.28 -49.94 -30.62
C ASP A 212 -21.94 -49.26 -30.87
N ASN A 213 -21.25 -48.87 -29.79
CA ASN A 213 -19.87 -49.26 -29.45
C ASN A 213 -19.44 -48.56 -28.15
N LYS A 214 -19.12 -49.35 -27.14
CA LYS A 214 -18.63 -48.83 -25.84
C LYS A 214 -17.21 -48.33 -25.99
N THR A 215 -17.02 -47.01 -26.12
CA THR A 215 -15.74 -46.38 -25.85
C THR A 215 -15.87 -45.61 -24.55
N LYS A 216 -15.28 -46.12 -23.47
CA LYS A 216 -15.17 -45.41 -22.20
C LYS A 216 -14.06 -44.40 -22.36
N GLY A 217 -14.38 -43.13 -22.61
CA GLY A 217 -13.46 -42.02 -22.49
C GLY A 217 -13.48 -41.49 -21.05
N THR A 218 -12.36 -41.50 -20.36
CA THR A 218 -12.19 -40.87 -19.07
C THR A 218 -12.08 -39.34 -19.30
N VAL A 219 -13.11 -38.59 -18.94
CA VAL A 219 -13.03 -37.12 -18.95
C VAL A 219 -12.31 -36.72 -17.70
N VAL A 220 -11.09 -36.16 -17.82
CA VAL A 220 -10.38 -35.49 -16.74
C VAL A 220 -11.04 -34.13 -16.56
N GLN A 221 -11.83 -34.01 -15.53
CA GLN A 221 -12.46 -32.73 -15.13
C GLN A 221 -11.44 -31.90 -14.40
N SER A 222 -10.84 -30.93 -15.09
CA SER A 222 -10.01 -29.91 -14.47
C SER A 222 -10.92 -28.82 -13.92
N ASN A 223 -11.13 -28.79 -12.62
CA ASN A 223 -11.88 -27.74 -11.92
C ASN A 223 -10.99 -26.51 -11.71
N ASN A 224 -10.69 -25.79 -12.78
CA ASN A 224 -10.11 -24.45 -12.65
C ASN A 224 -11.26 -23.43 -12.73
N SER A 225 -11.80 -23.06 -11.59
CA SER A 225 -12.70 -21.91 -11.50
C SER A 225 -11.84 -20.65 -11.24
N TYR A 226 -11.85 -19.73 -12.19
CA TYR A 226 -11.26 -18.40 -12.00
C TYR A 226 -12.37 -17.46 -11.53
N THR A 227 -12.19 -16.93 -10.34
CA THR A 227 -13.07 -15.93 -9.78
C THR A 227 -12.43 -14.55 -9.99
N SER A 228 -13.11 -13.66 -10.69
CA SER A 228 -12.65 -12.30 -10.94
C SER A 228 -13.69 -11.29 -10.44
N THR A 229 -13.26 -10.35 -9.63
CA THR A 229 -14.12 -9.23 -9.20
C THR A 229 -14.08 -8.13 -10.25
N ASN A 230 -15.26 -7.68 -10.67
CA ASN A 230 -15.41 -6.61 -11.64
C ASN A 230 -15.60 -5.26 -10.92
N TYR A 231 -14.76 -4.29 -11.27
CA TYR A 231 -14.86 -2.93 -10.76
C TYR A 231 -15.19 -1.96 -11.91
N ASP A 232 -16.14 -1.06 -11.67
CA ASP A 232 -16.31 0.14 -12.48
C ASP A 232 -15.54 1.28 -11.81
N THR A 233 -14.63 1.91 -12.53
CA THR A 233 -13.70 2.87 -11.94
C THR A 233 -13.65 4.15 -12.76
N LYS A 234 -13.53 5.29 -12.08
CA LYS A 234 -13.24 6.56 -12.72
C LYS A 234 -12.35 7.43 -11.85
N VAL A 235 -11.49 8.21 -12.48
CA VAL A 235 -10.58 9.15 -11.83
C VAL A 235 -10.97 10.56 -12.26
N LEU A 236 -11.30 11.40 -11.31
CA LEU A 236 -11.43 12.84 -11.48
C LEU A 236 -10.13 13.51 -11.01
N MET A 237 -9.61 14.43 -11.79
CA MET A 237 -8.45 15.25 -11.45
C MET A 237 -8.76 16.72 -11.72
N THR A 238 -8.60 17.56 -10.71
CA THR A 238 -8.85 19.00 -10.79
C THR A 238 -7.61 19.74 -10.32
N ILE A 239 -7.23 20.78 -11.04
CA ILE A 239 -6.07 21.64 -10.75
C ILE A 239 -6.57 23.04 -10.42
N TYR A 240 -6.09 23.57 -9.32
CA TYR A 240 -6.34 24.93 -8.87
C TYR A 240 -5.04 25.71 -8.78
N ASP A 241 -5.08 27.01 -9.04
CA ASP A 241 -3.98 27.92 -8.73
C ASP A 241 -4.02 28.34 -7.25
N ALA A 242 -2.99 29.08 -6.82
CA ALA A 242 -2.85 29.56 -5.45
C ALA A 242 -3.94 30.55 -5.01
N THR A 243 -4.76 31.04 -5.95
CA THR A 243 -5.93 31.91 -5.67
C THR A 243 -7.24 31.12 -5.54
N GLY A 244 -7.16 29.77 -5.62
CA GLY A 244 -8.34 28.90 -5.60
C GLY A 244 -9.10 28.81 -6.93
N ARG A 245 -8.59 29.43 -8.01
CA ARG A 245 -9.22 29.37 -9.33
C ARG A 245 -8.94 28.02 -9.98
N GLN A 246 -9.99 27.36 -10.46
CA GLN A 246 -9.87 26.11 -11.21
C GLN A 246 -9.28 26.36 -12.61
N LEU A 247 -8.15 25.73 -12.90
CA LEU A 247 -7.48 25.80 -14.19
C LEU A 247 -7.81 24.62 -15.10
N PHE A 248 -8.09 23.46 -14.50
CA PHE A 248 -8.33 22.22 -15.23
C PHE A 248 -9.22 21.31 -14.40
N SER A 249 -10.12 20.59 -15.06
CA SER A 249 -10.86 19.47 -14.48
C SER A 249 -11.20 18.51 -15.58
N ASP A 250 -10.81 17.26 -15.42
CA ASP A 250 -11.14 16.20 -16.38
C ASP A 250 -11.34 14.87 -15.62
N THR A 251 -12.21 14.05 -16.19
CA THR A 251 -12.53 12.72 -15.66
C THR A 251 -12.15 11.65 -16.66
N ARG A 252 -11.50 10.61 -16.19
CA ARG A 252 -11.14 9.47 -17.02
C ARG A 252 -11.70 8.18 -16.45
N LYS A 253 -12.47 7.46 -17.29
CA LYS A 253 -12.90 6.10 -17.05
C LYS A 253 -11.94 5.16 -17.77
N PRO A 254 -11.19 4.30 -17.06
CA PRO A 254 -10.32 3.30 -17.68
C PRO A 254 -11.14 2.28 -18.48
N PHE A 255 -10.55 1.75 -19.54
CA PHE A 255 -11.21 0.75 -20.38
C PHE A 255 -11.36 -0.61 -19.67
N LEU A 256 -10.35 -1.00 -18.88
CA LEU A 256 -10.39 -2.21 -18.07
C LEU A 256 -10.61 -1.82 -16.61
N GLY A 257 -11.68 -2.32 -16.01
CA GLY A 257 -11.98 -2.13 -14.59
C GLY A 257 -11.10 -3.00 -13.72
N GLY A 258 -10.45 -2.39 -12.76
CA GLY A 258 -9.63 -3.05 -11.75
C GLY A 258 -9.19 -2.04 -10.70
N VAL A 259 -8.85 -2.50 -9.51
CA VAL A 259 -8.45 -1.62 -8.41
C VAL A 259 -7.27 -0.72 -8.78
N ASP A 260 -6.36 -1.20 -9.64
CA ASP A 260 -5.15 -0.46 -10.08
C ASP A 260 -5.34 0.35 -11.37
N SER A 261 -6.54 0.41 -11.91
CA SER A 261 -6.82 1.06 -13.20
C SER A 261 -6.58 2.57 -13.19
N TYR A 262 -6.53 3.20 -11.99
CA TYR A 262 -6.17 4.61 -11.82
C TYR A 262 -4.80 4.94 -12.43
N LYS A 263 -3.83 4.03 -12.45
CA LYS A 263 -2.49 4.27 -12.99
C LYS A 263 -2.54 4.67 -14.47
N GLY A 264 -3.35 3.98 -15.27
CA GLY A 264 -3.55 4.29 -16.69
C GLY A 264 -4.36 5.57 -16.91
N ALA A 265 -5.39 5.77 -16.08
CA ALA A 265 -6.21 6.97 -16.12
C ALA A 265 -5.39 8.22 -15.80
N LEU A 266 -4.59 8.21 -14.74
CA LEU A 266 -3.73 9.32 -14.33
C LEU A 266 -2.67 9.65 -15.38
N LYS A 267 -2.03 8.65 -16.01
CA LYS A 267 -1.12 8.90 -17.14
C LYS A 267 -1.80 9.63 -18.29
N THR A 268 -3.07 9.30 -18.57
CA THR A 268 -3.83 9.95 -19.63
C THR A 268 -4.24 11.38 -19.22
N LEU A 269 -4.72 11.57 -17.99
CA LEU A 269 -5.08 12.88 -17.46
C LEU A 269 -3.86 13.80 -17.40
N ALA A 270 -2.73 13.30 -16.90
CA ALA A 270 -1.49 14.05 -16.85
C ALA A 270 -1.08 14.61 -18.22
N LYS A 271 -1.28 13.89 -19.32
CA LYS A 271 -1.00 14.37 -20.67
C LYS A 271 -1.85 15.56 -21.12
N ARG A 272 -3.03 15.76 -20.50
CA ARG A 272 -3.98 16.81 -20.84
C ARG A 272 -3.83 18.06 -19.99
N VAL A 273 -3.04 17.99 -18.92
CA VAL A 273 -2.79 19.12 -18.01
C VAL A 273 -2.22 20.30 -18.80
N PRO A 274 -2.84 21.50 -18.72
CA PRO A 274 -2.45 22.67 -19.50
C PRO A 274 -1.22 23.41 -18.96
N LEU A 275 -0.55 22.86 -17.96
CA LEU A 275 0.64 23.44 -17.36
C LEU A 275 1.87 23.07 -18.22
N LYS A 276 2.62 24.09 -18.63
CA LYS A 276 3.84 23.95 -19.46
C LYS A 276 5.10 24.18 -18.63
#